data_fdd9c5f95c8a7f63c16f923db8542e11
#
_entry.id   fdd9c5f95c8a7f63c16f923db8542e11
#
_cell.length_a   1.000
_cell.length_b   1.000
_cell.length_c   1.000
_cell.angle_alpha   90.00
_cell.angle_beta   90.00
_cell.angle_gamma   90.00
#
_symmetry.space_group_name_H-M   'P 1'
#
loop_
_entity.id
_entity.type
_entity.pdbx_description
1 polymer ?
#
loop_
_entity_poly.entity_id
_entity_poly.type
_entity_poly.pdbx_seq_one_letter_code
_entity_poly.pdbx_strand_id
1 'polypeptide(L)'
;MKSILINIGSRSKKYSAYDGENQIFHQDFLGNPKDTFGIFLKESKIDIADCAVGVRIVAPGRRFIDHARIDDDFVDDLRAAAQIAPLHIESTLEEIEHIRTTYPSVSIYAISDSAFHKSIPDVLRDYALPDSIRTKYGIEKQGYHGLSLSSVVNSLLNTHGSIPEKIVVAHLGGGSSVTALRDGLSLDTSMGFTPLDGIPMAERIGSIDPGALLYIGKMEHKNFADLLEFISHSCGLEAVSGVANGDMKDLLDIAEDETHPNHHGALRAIDLYTANVVKFIGAMVAVLGGIDMLVFTGTIGEKSAPIREKICSRLQFIDAILDSEANRELSNPSEPIFIDADSKVKIVVVPTNEAKEMQTALLQSAL
;
A
#
# COMPACT_ATOMS: atom_id res chain seq x y z
N MET A 1 22.88 14.22 -8.33
CA MET A 1 22.52 13.13 -9.27
C MET A 1 21.07 13.35 -9.65
N LYS A 2 20.81 13.44 -10.95
CA LYS A 2 19.42 13.47 -11.43
C LYS A 2 18.82 12.08 -11.43
N SER A 3 17.53 11.98 -11.17
CA SER A 3 16.82 10.72 -11.12
C SER A 3 15.38 10.86 -11.57
N ILE A 4 14.84 9.75 -12.07
CA ILE A 4 13.43 9.61 -12.45
C ILE A 4 12.85 8.47 -11.63
N LEU A 5 11.73 8.72 -10.98
CA LEU A 5 11.01 7.75 -10.18
C LEU A 5 9.70 7.38 -10.85
N ILE A 6 9.41 6.10 -10.87
CA ILE A 6 8.23 5.53 -11.52
C ILE A 6 7.45 4.71 -10.49
N ASN A 7 6.25 5.18 -10.16
CA ASN A 7 5.33 4.49 -9.26
C ASN A 7 4.09 4.08 -10.06
N ILE A 8 3.97 2.78 -10.34
CA ILE A 8 2.88 2.19 -11.09
C ILE A 8 1.88 1.59 -10.12
N GLY A 9 0.69 2.18 -10.06
CA GLY A 9 -0.46 1.65 -9.36
C GLY A 9 -1.42 0.94 -10.30
N SER A 10 -2.44 0.29 -9.75
CA SER A 10 -3.46 -0.42 -10.55
C SER A 10 -4.27 0.49 -11.49
N ARG A 11 -4.36 1.78 -11.20
CA ARG A 11 -5.18 2.75 -11.96
C ARG A 11 -4.43 3.97 -12.47
N SER A 12 -3.14 4.13 -12.14
CA SER A 12 -2.35 5.30 -12.55
C SER A 12 -0.86 4.98 -12.59
N LYS A 13 -0.14 5.70 -13.45
CA LYS A 13 1.32 5.76 -13.46
C LYS A 13 1.75 7.15 -13.01
N LYS A 14 2.62 7.23 -12.02
CA LYS A 14 3.15 8.49 -11.47
C LYS A 14 4.64 8.57 -11.73
N TYR A 15 5.06 9.65 -12.33
CA TYR A 15 6.45 9.91 -12.63
C TYR A 15 6.91 11.16 -11.90
N SER A 16 8.08 11.10 -11.29
CA SER A 16 8.69 12.25 -10.61
C SER A 16 10.16 12.33 -10.99
N ALA A 17 10.63 13.54 -11.24
CA ALA A 17 12.04 13.80 -11.50
C ALA A 17 12.65 14.63 -10.37
N TYR A 18 13.89 14.29 -10.04
CA TYR A 18 14.64 14.92 -8.96
C TYR A 18 16.02 15.38 -9.42
N ASP A 19 16.52 16.44 -8.79
CA ASP A 19 17.93 16.81 -8.78
C ASP A 19 18.42 16.83 -7.33
N GLY A 20 19.21 15.82 -6.97
CA GLY A 20 19.50 15.50 -5.57
C GLY A 20 18.20 15.17 -4.80
N GLU A 21 17.91 15.90 -3.73
CA GLU A 21 16.69 15.74 -2.93
C GLU A 21 15.50 16.58 -3.43
N ASN A 22 15.73 17.49 -4.40
CA ASN A 22 14.71 18.40 -4.87
C ASN A 22 13.89 17.81 -6.00
N GLN A 23 12.59 17.70 -5.82
CA GLN A 23 11.66 17.34 -6.90
C GLN A 23 11.55 18.52 -7.88
N ILE A 24 11.92 18.27 -9.14
CA ILE A 24 11.94 19.29 -10.20
C ILE A 24 10.77 19.16 -11.19
N PHE A 25 10.15 17.97 -11.28
CA PHE A 25 8.98 17.74 -12.13
C PHE A 25 8.17 16.55 -11.60
N HIS A 26 6.85 16.60 -11.83
CA HIS A 26 5.93 15.51 -11.48
C HIS A 26 4.78 15.44 -12.47
N GLN A 27 4.36 14.23 -12.83
CA GLN A 27 3.23 14.00 -13.74
C GLN A 27 2.52 12.68 -13.42
N ASP A 28 1.20 12.76 -13.36
CA ASP A 28 0.32 11.60 -13.18
C ASP A 28 -0.40 11.29 -14.49
N PHE A 29 -0.42 10.00 -14.84
CA PHE A 29 -1.20 9.48 -15.95
C PHE A 29 -2.29 8.55 -15.41
N LEU A 30 -3.55 8.86 -15.73
CA LEU A 30 -4.69 8.00 -15.38
C LEU A 30 -4.88 6.92 -16.44
N GLY A 31 -5.24 5.73 -16.00
CA GLY A 31 -5.33 4.56 -16.87
C GLY A 31 -3.94 4.05 -17.27
N ASN A 32 -3.86 3.42 -18.43
CA ASN A 32 -2.61 2.84 -18.95
C ASN A 32 -2.31 3.34 -20.38
N PRO A 33 -2.12 4.68 -20.59
CA PRO A 33 -1.79 5.19 -21.92
C PRO A 33 -0.44 4.66 -22.37
N LYS A 34 -0.29 4.50 -23.68
CA LYS A 34 0.98 4.06 -24.30
C LYS A 34 2.03 5.17 -24.22
N ASP A 35 3.30 4.77 -24.09
CA ASP A 35 4.47 5.66 -24.11
C ASP A 35 4.41 6.82 -23.10
N THR A 36 3.89 6.54 -21.89
CA THR A 36 3.84 7.55 -20.80
C THR A 36 5.23 8.05 -20.43
N PHE A 37 6.24 7.19 -20.50
CA PHE A 37 7.60 7.55 -20.18
C PHE A 37 8.20 8.54 -21.20
N GLY A 38 8.00 8.31 -22.49
CA GLY A 38 8.44 9.24 -23.55
C GLY A 38 7.75 10.61 -23.47
N ILE A 39 6.44 10.62 -23.16
CA ILE A 39 5.69 11.86 -22.89
C ILE A 39 6.31 12.60 -21.69
N PHE A 40 6.54 11.89 -20.56
CA PHE A 40 7.14 12.49 -19.37
C PHE A 40 8.52 13.09 -19.65
N LEU A 41 9.40 12.39 -20.37
CA LEU A 41 10.73 12.90 -20.74
C LEU A 41 10.64 14.19 -21.58
N LYS A 42 9.72 14.22 -22.55
CA LYS A 42 9.52 15.38 -23.44
C LYS A 42 9.03 16.61 -22.64
N GLU A 43 8.08 16.42 -21.71
CA GLU A 43 7.51 17.50 -20.95
C GLU A 43 8.44 18.01 -19.85
N SER A 44 9.12 17.10 -19.16
CA SER A 44 10.11 17.45 -18.13
C SER A 44 11.39 18.06 -18.67
N LYS A 45 11.68 17.89 -19.97
CA LYS A 45 12.93 18.32 -20.65
C LYS A 45 14.21 17.75 -19.99
N ILE A 46 14.11 16.60 -19.37
CA ILE A 46 15.24 15.94 -18.72
C ILE A 46 15.96 15.03 -19.73
N ASP A 47 17.27 15.14 -19.74
CA ASP A 47 18.11 14.16 -20.47
C ASP A 47 18.25 12.92 -19.62
N ILE A 48 17.68 11.82 -20.10
CA ILE A 48 17.70 10.55 -19.39
C ILE A 48 19.12 9.96 -19.27
N ALA A 49 20.03 10.32 -20.16
CA ALA A 49 21.40 9.81 -20.14
C ALA A 49 22.15 10.16 -18.85
N ASP A 50 21.74 11.26 -18.19
CA ASP A 50 22.32 11.75 -16.93
C ASP A 50 21.56 11.25 -15.68
N CYS A 51 20.56 10.37 -15.86
CA CYS A 51 19.64 9.98 -14.78
C CYS A 51 19.82 8.51 -14.36
N ALA A 52 19.61 8.24 -13.07
CA ALA A 52 19.21 6.93 -12.59
C ALA A 52 17.69 6.82 -12.58
N VAL A 53 17.15 5.65 -12.89
CA VAL A 53 15.71 5.40 -12.87
C VAL A 53 15.37 4.46 -11.72
N GLY A 54 14.50 4.90 -10.80
CA GLY A 54 13.95 4.09 -9.72
C GLY A 54 12.52 3.67 -10.04
N VAL A 55 12.24 2.35 -10.03
CA VAL A 55 10.90 1.80 -10.28
C VAL A 55 10.39 1.14 -9.00
N ARG A 56 9.20 1.53 -8.54
CA ARG A 56 8.54 0.87 -7.41
C ARG A 56 8.21 -0.57 -7.79
N ILE A 57 8.61 -1.52 -6.93
CA ILE A 57 8.35 -2.94 -7.11
C ILE A 57 7.40 -3.43 -6.01
N VAL A 58 6.27 -3.99 -6.44
CA VAL A 58 5.26 -4.64 -5.59
C VAL A 58 5.13 -6.08 -6.07
N ALA A 59 5.97 -6.96 -5.54
CA ALA A 59 6.05 -8.36 -5.98
C ALA A 59 6.32 -9.29 -4.78
N PRO A 60 5.72 -10.51 -4.76
CA PRO A 60 6.01 -11.52 -3.75
C PRO A 60 7.34 -12.22 -4.03
N GLY A 61 8.04 -12.61 -2.95
CA GLY A 61 9.26 -13.39 -3.01
C GLY A 61 10.48 -12.66 -2.44
N ARG A 62 11.44 -13.46 -1.94
CA ARG A 62 12.63 -12.95 -1.24
C ARG A 62 13.51 -12.04 -2.09
N ARG A 63 13.49 -12.20 -3.41
CA ARG A 63 14.23 -11.35 -4.34
C ARG A 63 13.78 -9.89 -4.30
N PHE A 64 12.51 -9.65 -3.97
CA PHE A 64 11.87 -8.33 -4.04
C PHE A 64 11.73 -7.63 -2.69
N ILE A 65 12.30 -8.20 -1.63
CA ILE A 65 12.27 -7.57 -0.30
C ILE A 65 13.31 -6.47 -0.14
N ASP A 66 14.34 -6.44 -1.00
CA ASP A 66 15.40 -5.45 -1.01
C ASP A 66 15.32 -4.53 -2.22
N HIS A 67 15.87 -3.31 -2.06
CA HIS A 67 16.21 -2.49 -3.21
C HIS A 67 17.36 -3.15 -3.98
N ALA A 68 17.31 -3.10 -5.29
CA ALA A 68 18.29 -3.77 -6.12
C ALA A 68 18.47 -3.07 -7.48
N ARG A 69 19.61 -3.26 -8.12
CA ARG A 69 19.76 -2.93 -9.54
C ARG A 69 18.96 -3.93 -10.37
N ILE A 70 18.25 -3.46 -11.40
CA ILE A 70 17.49 -4.31 -12.31
C ILE A 70 18.44 -4.81 -13.41
N ASP A 71 18.78 -6.09 -13.35
CA ASP A 71 19.52 -6.86 -14.35
C ASP A 71 18.60 -7.86 -15.07
N ASP A 72 19.16 -8.74 -15.90
CA ASP A 72 18.37 -9.75 -16.63
C ASP A 72 17.77 -10.77 -15.67
N ASP A 73 18.53 -11.22 -14.67
CA ASP A 73 18.06 -12.18 -13.67
C ASP A 73 16.88 -11.59 -12.85
N PHE A 74 16.95 -10.30 -12.50
CA PHE A 74 15.86 -9.62 -11.81
C PHE A 74 14.58 -9.58 -12.66
N VAL A 75 14.71 -9.31 -13.95
CA VAL A 75 13.55 -9.28 -14.88
C VAL A 75 12.94 -10.67 -15.04
N ASP A 76 13.76 -11.72 -15.11
CA ASP A 76 13.29 -13.10 -15.22
C ASP A 76 12.56 -13.56 -13.92
N ASP A 77 13.11 -13.20 -12.76
CA ASP A 77 12.44 -13.44 -11.46
C ASP A 77 11.10 -12.66 -11.38
N LEU A 78 11.05 -11.43 -11.88
CA LEU A 78 9.83 -10.61 -11.89
C LEU A 78 8.76 -11.20 -12.84
N ARG A 79 9.14 -11.75 -13.98
CA ARG A 79 8.23 -12.48 -14.89
C ARG A 79 7.67 -13.73 -14.23
N ALA A 80 8.50 -14.46 -13.47
CA ALA A 80 8.04 -15.63 -12.74
C ALA A 80 7.03 -15.23 -11.63
N ALA A 81 7.28 -14.13 -10.93
CA ALA A 81 6.38 -13.60 -9.91
C ALA A 81 5.04 -13.09 -10.50
N ALA A 82 5.03 -12.60 -11.74
CA ALA A 82 3.81 -12.16 -12.42
C ALA A 82 2.78 -13.29 -12.58
N GLN A 83 3.22 -14.55 -12.67
CA GLN A 83 2.31 -15.71 -12.74
C GLN A 83 1.50 -15.92 -11.45
N ILE A 84 1.95 -15.36 -10.33
CA ILE A 84 1.34 -15.54 -9.01
C ILE A 84 0.60 -14.26 -8.58
N ALA A 85 1.11 -13.09 -8.95
CA ALA A 85 0.59 -11.79 -8.56
C ALA A 85 0.61 -10.78 -9.73
N PRO A 86 -0.17 -10.99 -10.79
CA PRO A 86 -0.13 -10.17 -12.01
C PRO A 86 -0.49 -8.70 -11.77
N LEU A 87 -1.36 -8.43 -10.80
CA LEU A 87 -2.05 -7.17 -10.53
C LEU A 87 -1.18 -5.89 -10.65
N HIS A 88 0.08 -5.95 -10.21
CA HIS A 88 1.01 -4.82 -10.27
C HIS A 88 2.25 -5.11 -11.11
N ILE A 89 2.53 -6.39 -11.35
CA ILE A 89 3.80 -6.80 -11.93
C ILE A 89 3.81 -6.62 -13.44
N GLU A 90 2.71 -6.95 -14.13
CA GLU A 90 2.67 -6.91 -15.59
C GLU A 90 2.96 -5.51 -16.13
N SER A 91 2.22 -4.50 -15.65
CA SER A 91 2.44 -3.11 -16.10
C SER A 91 3.79 -2.54 -15.68
N THR A 92 4.34 -3.00 -14.55
CA THR A 92 5.68 -2.62 -14.09
C THR A 92 6.75 -3.27 -14.98
N LEU A 93 6.57 -4.53 -15.34
CA LEU A 93 7.48 -5.26 -16.21
C LEU A 93 7.51 -4.68 -17.63
N GLU A 94 6.33 -4.37 -18.19
CA GLU A 94 6.22 -3.69 -19.49
C GLU A 94 7.00 -2.37 -19.51
N GLU A 95 6.87 -1.57 -18.45
CA GLU A 95 7.58 -0.29 -18.33
C GLU A 95 9.09 -0.47 -18.23
N ILE A 96 9.56 -1.42 -17.41
CA ILE A 96 10.99 -1.75 -17.27
C ILE A 96 11.55 -2.21 -18.61
N GLU A 97 10.87 -3.11 -19.32
CA GLU A 97 11.31 -3.63 -20.62
C GLU A 97 11.34 -2.54 -21.70
N HIS A 98 10.33 -1.66 -21.70
CA HIS A 98 10.30 -0.50 -22.59
C HIS A 98 11.50 0.42 -22.36
N ILE A 99 11.81 0.76 -21.12
CA ILE A 99 12.95 1.62 -20.78
C ILE A 99 14.28 0.94 -21.15
N ARG A 100 14.47 -0.34 -20.81
CA ARG A 100 15.69 -1.09 -21.14
C ARG A 100 15.94 -1.19 -22.65
N THR A 101 14.87 -1.35 -23.43
CA THR A 101 14.96 -1.46 -24.89
C THR A 101 15.24 -0.11 -25.53
N THR A 102 14.57 0.94 -25.07
CA THR A 102 14.65 2.27 -25.68
C THR A 102 15.89 3.05 -25.22
N TYR A 103 16.31 2.85 -23.97
CA TYR A 103 17.42 3.55 -23.32
C TYR A 103 18.41 2.60 -22.66
N PRO A 104 19.15 1.78 -23.42
CA PRO A 104 19.94 0.66 -22.90
C PRO A 104 21.13 1.06 -22.02
N SER A 105 21.54 2.33 -22.04
CA SER A 105 22.64 2.86 -21.20
C SER A 105 22.17 3.29 -19.81
N VAL A 106 20.86 3.36 -19.56
CA VAL A 106 20.29 3.86 -18.29
C VAL A 106 20.32 2.79 -17.22
N SER A 107 20.80 3.17 -16.04
CA SER A 107 20.73 2.29 -14.88
C SER A 107 19.34 2.37 -14.23
N ILE A 108 18.70 1.21 -14.10
CA ILE A 108 17.37 1.07 -13.50
C ILE A 108 17.50 0.34 -12.17
N TYR A 109 16.81 0.85 -11.15
CA TYR A 109 16.79 0.30 -9.79
C TYR A 109 15.39 -0.05 -9.37
N ALA A 110 15.24 -1.23 -8.79
CA ALA A 110 14.04 -1.67 -8.10
C ALA A 110 13.98 -1.02 -6.72
N ILE A 111 12.94 -0.25 -6.48
CA ILE A 111 12.64 0.31 -5.16
C ILE A 111 11.52 -0.53 -4.55
N SER A 112 11.91 -1.42 -3.66
CA SER A 112 11.01 -2.40 -3.06
C SER A 112 10.00 -1.75 -2.11
N ASP A 113 8.72 -2.04 -2.32
CA ASP A 113 7.65 -1.63 -1.41
C ASP A 113 7.59 -2.48 -0.13
N SER A 114 8.31 -3.60 -0.10
CA SER A 114 8.39 -4.51 1.04
C SER A 114 9.64 -4.29 1.91
N ALA A 115 10.59 -3.45 1.49
CA ALA A 115 11.87 -3.29 2.18
C ALA A 115 11.73 -2.85 3.64
N PHE A 116 10.73 -2.03 3.95
CA PHE A 116 10.43 -1.58 5.31
C PHE A 116 10.06 -2.73 6.26
N HIS A 117 9.53 -3.83 5.73
CA HIS A 117 9.07 -4.98 6.49
C HIS A 117 10.16 -6.03 6.79
N LYS A 118 11.42 -5.78 6.43
CA LYS A 118 12.54 -6.70 6.70
C LYS A 118 12.75 -6.99 8.18
N SER A 119 12.35 -6.07 9.05
CA SER A 119 12.46 -6.20 10.51
C SER A 119 11.41 -7.11 11.15
N ILE A 120 10.41 -7.59 10.41
CA ILE A 120 9.41 -8.52 10.94
C ILE A 120 10.11 -9.82 11.36
N PRO A 121 9.98 -10.25 12.63
CA PRO A 121 10.56 -11.50 13.09
C PRO A 121 10.01 -12.73 12.36
N ASP A 122 10.83 -13.78 12.20
CA ASP A 122 10.43 -14.99 11.49
C ASP A 122 9.13 -15.62 12.03
N VAL A 123 8.93 -15.59 13.35
CA VAL A 123 7.72 -16.13 14.00
C VAL A 123 6.42 -15.42 13.56
N LEU A 124 6.49 -14.17 13.09
CA LEU A 124 5.37 -13.39 12.57
C LEU A 124 5.36 -13.35 11.04
N ARG A 125 6.49 -13.69 10.42
CA ARG A 125 6.68 -13.74 8.97
C ARG A 125 6.24 -15.08 8.39
N ASP A 126 6.50 -16.17 9.09
CA ASP A 126 6.30 -17.52 8.59
C ASP A 126 4.82 -17.94 8.60
N TYR A 127 4.42 -18.60 7.52
CA TYR A 127 3.17 -19.37 7.49
C TYR A 127 3.42 -20.77 8.04
N ALA A 128 2.40 -21.39 8.61
CA ALA A 128 2.44 -22.77 9.12
C ALA A 128 2.49 -23.81 7.96
N LEU A 129 3.56 -23.74 7.17
CA LEU A 129 3.84 -24.61 6.04
C LEU A 129 5.06 -25.49 6.34
N PRO A 130 5.18 -26.68 5.70
CA PRO A 130 6.42 -27.45 5.74
C PRO A 130 7.61 -26.60 5.26
N ASP A 131 8.73 -26.67 5.97
CA ASP A 131 9.94 -25.90 5.63
C ASP A 131 10.41 -26.13 4.18
N SER A 132 10.26 -27.36 3.68
CA SER A 132 10.60 -27.68 2.28
C SER A 132 9.78 -26.89 1.26
N ILE A 133 8.49 -26.61 1.54
CA ILE A 133 7.60 -25.80 0.69
C ILE A 133 7.93 -24.33 0.84
N ARG A 134 8.01 -23.86 2.11
CA ARG A 134 8.30 -22.46 2.43
C ARG A 134 9.62 -22.00 1.80
N THR A 135 10.69 -22.79 2.00
CA THR A 135 12.02 -22.46 1.46
C THR A 135 12.08 -22.56 -0.06
N LYS A 136 11.48 -23.61 -0.65
CA LYS A 136 11.51 -23.83 -2.09
C LYS A 136 10.84 -22.70 -2.88
N TYR A 137 9.72 -22.18 -2.36
CA TYR A 137 8.91 -21.17 -3.07
C TYR A 137 8.99 -19.78 -2.46
N GLY A 138 9.75 -19.59 -1.38
CA GLY A 138 9.89 -18.30 -0.70
C GLY A 138 8.58 -17.78 -0.13
N ILE A 139 7.67 -18.68 0.33
CA ILE A 139 6.35 -18.33 0.83
C ILE A 139 6.46 -17.85 2.27
N GLU A 140 6.46 -16.53 2.44
CA GLU A 140 6.48 -15.87 3.74
C GLU A 140 5.74 -14.53 3.62
N LYS A 141 5.31 -13.96 4.73
CA LYS A 141 4.69 -12.63 4.75
C LYS A 141 5.70 -11.60 4.24
N GLN A 142 5.37 -10.90 3.15
CA GLN A 142 6.18 -9.86 2.56
C GLN A 142 5.84 -8.50 3.17
N GLY A 143 4.54 -8.21 3.28
CA GLY A 143 4.07 -6.86 3.60
C GLY A 143 4.30 -5.88 2.45
N TYR A 144 3.49 -4.85 2.41
CA TYR A 144 3.53 -3.82 1.37
C TYR A 144 3.23 -2.44 1.96
N HIS A 145 3.20 -1.40 1.15
CA HIS A 145 3.10 0.00 1.57
C HIS A 145 4.31 0.46 2.41
N GLY A 146 5.46 -0.20 2.27
CA GLY A 146 6.65 0.10 3.03
C GLY A 146 7.17 1.51 2.80
N LEU A 147 7.07 2.03 1.57
CA LEU A 147 7.43 3.42 1.24
C LEU A 147 6.53 4.42 1.98
N SER A 148 5.23 4.14 2.07
CA SER A 148 4.30 4.95 2.86
C SER A 148 4.64 4.92 4.35
N LEU A 149 4.97 3.75 4.89
CA LEU A 149 5.36 3.60 6.30
C LEU A 149 6.67 4.32 6.62
N SER A 150 7.65 4.23 5.74
CA SER A 150 8.91 5.00 5.83
C SER A 150 8.63 6.49 5.86
N SER A 151 7.76 6.98 4.97
CA SER A 151 7.34 8.37 4.92
C SER A 151 6.67 8.81 6.22
N VAL A 152 5.80 7.98 6.81
CA VAL A 152 5.17 8.26 8.12
C VAL A 152 6.21 8.42 9.21
N VAL A 153 7.12 7.45 9.34
CA VAL A 153 8.20 7.49 10.37
C VAL A 153 9.07 8.72 10.20
N ASN A 154 9.54 8.99 8.98
CA ASN A 154 10.39 10.14 8.69
C ASN A 154 9.66 11.47 8.91
N SER A 155 8.38 11.57 8.56
CA SER A 155 7.57 12.77 8.79
C SER A 155 7.40 13.06 10.28
N LEU A 156 7.08 12.05 11.09
CA LEU A 156 6.95 12.19 12.55
C LEU A 156 8.29 12.58 13.18
N LEU A 157 9.40 11.95 12.80
CA LEU A 157 10.74 12.28 13.30
C LEU A 157 11.14 13.71 12.95
N ASN A 158 10.91 14.14 11.73
CA ASN A 158 11.25 15.49 11.26
C ASN A 158 10.43 16.58 11.97
N THR A 159 9.15 16.29 12.27
CA THR A 159 8.24 17.28 12.88
C THR A 159 8.38 17.32 14.39
N HIS A 160 8.57 16.16 15.04
CA HIS A 160 8.53 16.04 16.51
C HIS A 160 9.86 15.65 17.16
N GLY A 161 10.90 15.33 16.35
CA GLY A 161 12.24 14.94 16.83
C GLY A 161 12.32 13.54 17.42
N SER A 162 11.19 12.91 17.73
CA SER A 162 11.08 11.53 18.24
C SER A 162 9.75 10.92 17.88
N ILE A 163 9.67 9.59 17.95
CA ILE A 163 8.43 8.83 17.78
C ILE A 163 8.19 7.95 19.02
N PRO A 164 6.94 7.64 19.37
CA PRO A 164 6.61 6.69 20.41
C PRO A 164 7.11 5.27 20.10
N GLU A 165 7.28 4.45 21.15
CA GLU A 165 7.72 3.06 21.01
C GLU A 165 6.73 2.22 20.22
N LYS A 166 5.41 2.38 20.49
CA LYS A 166 4.35 1.49 19.98
C LYS A 166 3.38 2.26 19.09
N ILE A 167 3.53 2.11 17.78
CA ILE A 167 2.71 2.79 16.80
C ILE A 167 1.93 1.75 15.99
N VAL A 168 0.65 2.00 15.76
CA VAL A 168 -0.15 1.30 14.74
C VAL A 168 -0.43 2.27 13.60
N VAL A 169 -0.02 1.91 12.39
CA VAL A 169 -0.29 2.69 11.20
C VAL A 169 -1.38 2.04 10.37
N ALA A 170 -2.47 2.74 10.16
CA ALA A 170 -3.55 2.39 9.24
C ALA A 170 -3.36 3.15 7.93
N HIS A 171 -2.69 2.51 6.94
CA HIS A 171 -2.61 3.01 5.58
C HIS A 171 -3.90 2.62 4.86
N LEU A 172 -4.77 3.59 4.60
CA LEU A 172 -6.10 3.38 4.03
C LEU A 172 -6.22 4.12 2.71
N GLY A 173 -6.35 3.38 1.61
CA GLY A 173 -6.41 3.91 0.26
C GLY A 173 -7.02 2.91 -0.71
N GLY A 174 -6.73 2.99 -2.00
CA GLY A 174 -7.09 1.96 -2.98
C GLY A 174 -6.50 0.58 -2.67
N GLY A 175 -5.30 0.54 -2.06
CA GLY A 175 -4.78 -0.54 -1.24
C GLY A 175 -4.89 -0.16 0.23
N SER A 176 -5.08 -1.13 1.14
CA SER A 176 -5.20 -0.85 2.58
C SER A 176 -4.43 -1.87 3.42
N SER A 177 -3.68 -1.37 4.40
CA SER A 177 -2.99 -2.22 5.38
C SER A 177 -2.98 -1.58 6.77
N VAL A 178 -2.86 -2.41 7.80
CA VAL A 178 -2.59 -1.99 9.17
C VAL A 178 -1.29 -2.62 9.61
N THR A 179 -0.36 -1.82 10.10
CA THR A 179 1.00 -2.25 10.45
C THR A 179 1.35 -1.84 11.88
N ALA A 180 1.92 -2.77 12.63
CA ALA A 180 2.51 -2.54 13.95
C ALA A 180 3.96 -2.10 13.81
N LEU A 181 4.31 -0.97 14.40
CA LEU A 181 5.69 -0.48 14.49
C LEU A 181 6.15 -0.47 15.94
N ARG A 182 7.35 -1.01 16.18
CA ARG A 182 8.07 -0.86 17.44
C ARG A 182 9.36 -0.08 17.20
N ASP A 183 9.55 1.03 17.89
CA ASP A 183 10.71 1.91 17.72
C ASP A 183 10.93 2.34 16.25
N GLY A 184 9.85 2.55 15.50
CA GLY A 184 9.88 2.93 14.09
C GLY A 184 10.15 1.77 13.11
N LEU A 185 10.32 0.53 13.58
CA LEU A 185 10.54 -0.65 12.76
C LEU A 185 9.28 -1.50 12.65
N SER A 186 9.04 -2.08 11.48
CA SER A 186 7.90 -2.98 11.27
C SER A 186 8.01 -4.25 12.10
N LEU A 187 7.00 -4.52 12.93
CA LEU A 187 6.91 -5.73 13.74
C LEU A 187 5.93 -6.74 13.14
N ASP A 188 4.80 -6.28 12.58
CA ASP A 188 3.81 -7.09 11.88
C ASP A 188 2.96 -6.22 10.96
N THR A 189 2.31 -6.84 9.97
CA THR A 189 1.42 -6.14 9.04
C THR A 189 0.28 -7.04 8.58
N SER A 190 -0.84 -6.43 8.17
CA SER A 190 -2.04 -7.16 7.72
C SER A 190 -1.91 -7.76 6.31
N MET A 191 -1.07 -7.20 5.44
CA MET A 191 -0.82 -7.79 4.13
C MET A 191 0.16 -8.95 4.25
N GLY A 192 -0.14 -10.03 3.56
CA GLY A 192 0.60 -11.29 3.61
C GLY A 192 1.66 -11.45 2.53
N PHE A 193 1.70 -12.64 1.92
CA PHE A 193 2.58 -12.99 0.80
C PHE A 193 2.28 -12.15 -0.45
N THR A 194 0.99 -11.85 -0.69
CA THR A 194 0.54 -10.97 -1.77
C THR A 194 -0.27 -9.80 -1.22
N PRO A 195 -0.49 -8.73 -2.00
CA PRO A 195 -1.37 -7.62 -1.59
C PRO A 195 -2.87 -7.95 -1.60
N LEU A 196 -3.24 -9.24 -1.73
CA LEU A 196 -4.63 -9.71 -1.67
C LEU A 196 -5.09 -9.98 -0.25
N ASP A 197 -4.16 -10.27 0.67
CA ASP A 197 -4.46 -10.58 2.07
C ASP A 197 -4.74 -9.33 2.89
N GLY A 198 -5.42 -9.51 4.01
CA GLY A 198 -5.70 -8.46 4.97
C GLY A 198 -7.09 -7.84 4.83
N ILE A 199 -7.13 -6.52 4.76
CA ILE A 199 -8.36 -5.73 4.67
C ILE A 199 -8.97 -5.89 3.27
N PRO A 200 -10.30 -6.13 3.13
CA PRO A 200 -10.94 -6.07 1.83
C PRO A 200 -10.79 -4.66 1.24
N MET A 201 -10.45 -4.59 -0.05
CA MET A 201 -10.19 -3.33 -0.73
C MET A 201 -11.28 -3.08 -1.78
N ALA A 202 -11.10 -2.10 -2.64
CA ALA A 202 -12.10 -1.74 -3.64
C ALA A 202 -12.60 -2.95 -4.44
N GLU A 203 -11.69 -3.74 -5.04
CA GLU A 203 -11.98 -4.92 -5.87
C GLU A 203 -11.37 -6.21 -5.31
N ARG A 204 -10.48 -6.13 -4.29
CA ARG A 204 -9.75 -7.27 -3.73
C ARG A 204 -10.48 -7.87 -2.54
N ILE A 205 -10.44 -9.20 -2.46
CA ILE A 205 -11.22 -9.98 -1.49
C ILE A 205 -10.82 -9.73 -0.02
N GLY A 206 -9.53 -9.45 0.27
CA GLY A 206 -8.99 -9.48 1.63
C GLY A 206 -8.82 -10.91 2.18
N SER A 207 -8.63 -11.02 3.49
CA SER A 207 -8.49 -12.35 4.14
C SER A 207 -9.76 -13.17 4.02
N ILE A 208 -9.61 -14.41 3.55
CA ILE A 208 -10.67 -15.40 3.40
C ILE A 208 -10.19 -16.76 3.92
N ASP A 209 -11.12 -17.59 4.38
CA ASP A 209 -10.84 -19.01 4.68
C ASP A 209 -10.38 -19.74 3.40
N PRO A 210 -9.18 -20.40 3.43
CA PRO A 210 -8.67 -21.13 2.28
C PRO A 210 -9.63 -22.21 1.77
N GLY A 211 -10.38 -22.86 2.66
CA GLY A 211 -11.38 -23.86 2.32
C GLY A 211 -12.55 -23.26 1.54
N ALA A 212 -12.99 -22.05 1.91
CA ALA A 212 -14.03 -21.33 1.16
C ALA A 212 -13.56 -20.99 -0.25
N LEU A 213 -12.29 -20.53 -0.41
CA LEU A 213 -11.71 -20.21 -1.70
C LEU A 213 -11.64 -21.45 -2.62
N LEU A 214 -11.15 -22.57 -2.09
CA LEU A 214 -11.09 -23.85 -2.82
C LEU A 214 -12.49 -24.37 -3.19
N TYR A 215 -13.48 -24.18 -2.31
CA TYR A 215 -14.86 -24.54 -2.56
C TYR A 215 -15.47 -23.74 -3.72
N ILE A 216 -15.26 -22.41 -3.74
CA ILE A 216 -15.70 -21.55 -4.85
C ILE A 216 -15.06 -22.01 -6.17
N GLY A 217 -13.74 -22.25 -6.19
CA GLY A 217 -13.04 -22.73 -7.37
C GLY A 217 -13.65 -24.04 -7.92
N LYS A 218 -13.98 -24.97 -7.03
CA LYS A 218 -14.63 -26.24 -7.40
C LYS A 218 -16.04 -26.03 -7.94
N MET A 219 -16.87 -25.24 -7.25
CA MET A 219 -18.29 -25.09 -7.59
C MET A 219 -18.51 -24.27 -8.84
N GLU A 220 -17.67 -23.26 -9.05
CA GLU A 220 -17.71 -22.37 -10.22
C GLU A 220 -16.81 -22.86 -11.38
N HIS A 221 -16.21 -24.05 -11.25
CA HIS A 221 -15.30 -24.65 -12.24
C HIS A 221 -14.17 -23.70 -12.67
N LYS A 222 -13.68 -22.86 -11.75
CA LYS A 222 -12.60 -21.91 -11.99
C LYS A 222 -11.24 -22.61 -11.95
N ASN A 223 -10.43 -22.43 -12.97
CA ASN A 223 -9.02 -22.80 -12.91
C ASN A 223 -8.23 -21.78 -12.05
N PHE A 224 -6.93 -21.99 -11.92
CA PHE A 224 -6.08 -21.10 -11.09
C PHE A 224 -6.14 -19.64 -11.55
N ALA A 225 -6.02 -19.38 -12.85
CA ALA A 225 -6.02 -18.02 -13.41
C ALA A 225 -7.38 -17.34 -13.22
N ASP A 226 -8.49 -18.05 -13.49
CA ASP A 226 -9.86 -17.54 -13.29
C ASP A 226 -10.12 -17.21 -11.81
N LEU A 227 -9.61 -18.06 -10.89
CA LEU A 227 -9.78 -17.84 -9.46
C LEU A 227 -8.95 -16.65 -8.98
N LEU A 228 -7.73 -16.50 -9.48
CA LEU A 228 -6.86 -15.37 -9.18
C LEU A 228 -7.48 -14.06 -9.67
N GLU A 229 -7.98 -14.03 -10.90
CA GLU A 229 -8.71 -12.88 -11.45
C GLU A 229 -9.94 -12.54 -10.62
N PHE A 230 -10.73 -13.54 -10.25
CA PHE A 230 -11.94 -13.36 -9.42
C PHE A 230 -11.60 -12.69 -8.06
N ILE A 231 -10.59 -13.17 -7.33
CA ILE A 231 -10.27 -12.62 -6.01
C ILE A 231 -9.56 -11.26 -6.08
N SER A 232 -8.98 -10.93 -7.24
CA SER A 232 -8.25 -9.70 -7.48
C SER A 232 -9.11 -8.54 -7.97
N HIS A 233 -10.17 -8.85 -8.77
CA HIS A 233 -10.92 -7.85 -9.53
C HIS A 233 -12.44 -7.99 -9.47
N SER A 234 -12.98 -9.07 -8.90
CA SER A 234 -14.43 -9.32 -8.86
C SER A 234 -14.99 -9.44 -7.44
N CYS A 235 -14.19 -9.04 -6.44
CA CYS A 235 -14.54 -9.13 -5.03
C CYS A 235 -14.52 -7.74 -4.36
N GLY A 236 -14.22 -7.69 -3.08
CA GLY A 236 -14.03 -6.45 -2.34
C GLY A 236 -15.30 -5.63 -2.13
N LEU A 237 -15.10 -4.32 -1.98
CA LEU A 237 -16.19 -3.40 -1.66
C LEU A 237 -17.16 -3.22 -2.83
N GLU A 238 -16.66 -3.32 -4.07
CA GLU A 238 -17.49 -3.31 -5.28
C GLU A 238 -18.51 -4.45 -5.25
N ALA A 239 -18.06 -5.68 -5.05
CA ALA A 239 -18.92 -6.86 -5.00
C ALA A 239 -19.94 -6.80 -3.86
N VAL A 240 -19.56 -6.26 -2.70
CA VAL A 240 -20.44 -6.16 -1.53
C VAL A 240 -21.49 -5.07 -1.69
N SER A 241 -21.13 -3.96 -2.31
CA SER A 241 -22.00 -2.78 -2.44
C SER A 241 -22.83 -2.78 -3.71
N GLY A 242 -22.35 -3.42 -4.79
CA GLY A 242 -22.88 -3.25 -6.15
C GLY A 242 -22.55 -1.88 -6.76
N VAL A 243 -21.64 -1.11 -6.15
CA VAL A 243 -21.18 0.19 -6.65
C VAL A 243 -19.90 -0.01 -7.44
N ALA A 244 -19.89 0.42 -8.70
CA ALA A 244 -18.74 0.26 -9.57
C ALA A 244 -17.44 0.83 -8.96
N ASN A 245 -16.35 0.14 -9.17
CA ASN A 245 -15.02 0.45 -8.66
C ASN A 245 -14.86 0.42 -7.12
N GLY A 246 -15.92 0.20 -6.33
CA GLY A 246 -15.85 0.14 -4.87
C GLY A 246 -15.16 1.35 -4.22
N ASP A 247 -15.21 2.54 -4.85
CA ASP A 247 -14.56 3.74 -4.34
C ASP A 247 -15.22 4.22 -3.04
N MET A 248 -14.41 4.48 -2.02
CA MET A 248 -14.92 4.81 -0.69
C MET A 248 -15.68 6.13 -0.65
N LYS A 249 -15.31 7.11 -1.49
CA LYS A 249 -16.03 8.37 -1.56
C LYS A 249 -17.43 8.16 -2.13
N ASP A 250 -17.52 7.42 -3.26
CA ASP A 250 -18.80 7.11 -3.87
C ASP A 250 -19.70 6.28 -2.93
N LEU A 251 -19.09 5.35 -2.17
CA LEU A 251 -19.82 4.57 -1.17
C LEU A 251 -20.38 5.45 -0.05
N LEU A 252 -19.63 6.44 0.42
CA LEU A 252 -20.09 7.38 1.45
C LEU A 252 -21.22 8.28 0.91
N ASP A 253 -21.05 8.82 -0.30
CA ASP A 253 -22.07 9.67 -0.95
C ASP A 253 -23.39 8.89 -1.15
N ILE A 254 -23.31 7.62 -1.60
CA ILE A 254 -24.48 6.73 -1.76
C ILE A 254 -25.10 6.33 -0.41
N ALA A 255 -24.27 6.17 0.63
CA ALA A 255 -24.77 5.83 1.96
C ALA A 255 -25.56 6.97 2.63
N GLU A 256 -25.44 8.21 2.17
CA GLU A 256 -26.24 9.37 2.61
C GLU A 256 -27.58 9.49 1.86
N ASP A 257 -27.72 8.84 0.68
CA ASP A 257 -28.95 8.86 -0.12
C ASP A 257 -29.78 7.59 0.10
N GLU A 258 -30.77 7.64 1.02
CA GLU A 258 -31.66 6.51 1.33
C GLU A 258 -32.49 6.05 0.11
N THR A 259 -32.62 6.89 -0.93
CA THR A 259 -33.39 6.57 -2.14
C THR A 259 -32.54 5.84 -3.20
N HIS A 260 -31.21 5.85 -3.06
CA HIS A 260 -30.32 5.22 -4.00
C HIS A 260 -30.46 3.69 -3.96
N PRO A 261 -30.56 2.99 -5.12
CA PRO A 261 -30.76 1.53 -5.17
C PRO A 261 -29.67 0.72 -4.44
N ASN A 262 -28.44 1.24 -4.37
CA ASN A 262 -27.30 0.60 -3.71
C ASN A 262 -27.04 1.14 -2.29
N HIS A 263 -27.95 1.93 -1.70
CA HIS A 263 -27.78 2.51 -0.35
C HIS A 263 -27.41 1.45 0.70
N HIS A 264 -28.19 0.37 0.81
CA HIS A 264 -27.90 -0.71 1.77
C HIS A 264 -26.60 -1.46 1.46
N GLY A 265 -26.27 -1.60 0.17
CA GLY A 265 -25.01 -2.19 -0.27
C GLY A 265 -23.80 -1.34 0.14
N ALA A 266 -23.90 -0.02 -0.02
CA ALA A 266 -22.86 0.94 0.36
C ALA A 266 -22.64 0.94 1.88
N LEU A 267 -23.70 1.01 2.68
CA LEU A 267 -23.62 0.90 4.14
C LEU A 267 -22.92 -0.40 4.58
N ARG A 268 -23.32 -1.53 3.98
CA ARG A 268 -22.74 -2.84 4.26
C ARG A 268 -21.24 -2.89 3.93
N ALA A 269 -20.84 -2.33 2.79
CA ALA A 269 -19.44 -2.29 2.36
C ALA A 269 -18.58 -1.43 3.30
N ILE A 270 -19.07 -0.25 3.70
CA ILE A 270 -18.41 0.63 4.68
C ILE A 270 -18.26 -0.08 6.03
N ASP A 271 -19.31 -0.75 6.51
CA ASP A 271 -19.28 -1.49 7.77
C ASP A 271 -18.31 -2.66 7.74
N LEU A 272 -18.29 -3.42 6.64
CA LEU A 272 -17.35 -4.51 6.43
C LEU A 272 -15.91 -3.99 6.43
N TYR A 273 -15.62 -2.93 5.69
CA TYR A 273 -14.30 -2.31 5.62
C TYR A 273 -13.82 -1.85 6.99
N THR A 274 -14.60 -1.01 7.65
CA THR A 274 -14.24 -0.44 8.96
C THR A 274 -14.12 -1.51 10.04
N ALA A 275 -14.96 -2.56 10.01
CA ALA A 275 -14.85 -3.68 10.93
C ALA A 275 -13.54 -4.46 10.76
N ASN A 276 -13.08 -4.66 9.52
CA ASN A 276 -11.81 -5.32 9.26
C ASN A 276 -10.62 -4.43 9.65
N VAL A 277 -10.67 -3.12 9.41
CA VAL A 277 -9.63 -2.19 9.88
C VAL A 277 -9.51 -2.26 11.41
N VAL A 278 -10.62 -2.16 12.14
CA VAL A 278 -10.65 -2.25 13.60
C VAL A 278 -10.09 -3.60 14.10
N LYS A 279 -10.48 -4.70 13.45
CA LYS A 279 -9.96 -6.05 13.78
C LYS A 279 -8.45 -6.10 13.65
N PHE A 280 -7.87 -5.58 12.55
CA PHE A 280 -6.43 -5.58 12.36
C PHE A 280 -5.72 -4.58 13.30
N ILE A 281 -6.30 -3.42 13.59
CA ILE A 281 -5.76 -2.53 14.64
C ILE A 281 -5.69 -3.28 15.97
N GLY A 282 -6.75 -3.96 16.39
CA GLY A 282 -6.76 -4.76 17.61
C GLY A 282 -5.69 -5.86 17.62
N ALA A 283 -5.47 -6.55 16.49
CA ALA A 283 -4.43 -7.56 16.35
C ALA A 283 -3.02 -6.93 16.50
N MET A 284 -2.76 -5.79 15.85
CA MET A 284 -1.48 -5.08 15.95
C MET A 284 -1.22 -4.53 17.36
N VAL A 285 -2.25 -4.04 18.05
CA VAL A 285 -2.15 -3.63 19.46
C VAL A 285 -1.78 -4.81 20.36
N ALA A 286 -2.35 -6.00 20.12
CA ALA A 286 -2.00 -7.21 20.86
C ALA A 286 -0.55 -7.66 20.59
N VAL A 287 -0.10 -7.61 19.34
CA VAL A 287 1.28 -7.94 18.95
C VAL A 287 2.30 -6.98 19.60
N LEU A 288 1.97 -5.70 19.69
CA LEU A 288 2.80 -4.68 20.37
C LEU A 288 2.76 -4.78 21.90
N GLY A 289 1.73 -5.43 22.48
CA GLY A 289 1.47 -5.41 23.92
C GLY A 289 1.04 -4.03 24.41
N GLY A 290 0.24 -3.32 23.59
CA GLY A 290 -0.28 -1.96 23.84
C GLY A 290 -0.09 -1.04 22.64
N ILE A 291 -0.45 0.21 22.78
CA ILE A 291 -0.31 1.24 21.75
C ILE A 291 -0.11 2.61 22.38
N ASP A 292 0.76 3.43 21.81
CA ASP A 292 0.97 4.83 22.21
C ASP A 292 0.37 5.78 21.16
N MET A 293 0.40 5.39 19.87
CA MET A 293 -0.06 6.23 18.77
C MET A 293 -0.74 5.41 17.68
N LEU A 294 -1.91 5.88 17.23
CA LEU A 294 -2.61 5.42 16.03
C LEU A 294 -2.44 6.45 14.91
N VAL A 295 -1.87 6.00 13.80
CA VAL A 295 -1.65 6.85 12.61
C VAL A 295 -2.63 6.47 11.52
N PHE A 296 -3.30 7.46 10.94
CA PHE A 296 -4.06 7.34 9.70
C PHE A 296 -3.27 7.97 8.56
N THR A 297 -3.17 7.25 7.44
CA THR A 297 -2.47 7.70 6.23
C THR A 297 -3.08 7.05 4.98
N GLY A 298 -2.61 7.44 3.80
CA GLY A 298 -3.23 7.04 2.53
C GLY A 298 -4.52 7.82 2.25
N THR A 299 -4.98 7.76 1.00
CA THR A 299 -6.06 8.65 0.51
C THR A 299 -7.32 8.65 1.36
N ILE A 300 -7.77 7.47 1.82
CA ILE A 300 -8.95 7.34 2.70
C ILE A 300 -8.58 7.80 4.12
N GLY A 301 -7.43 7.36 4.64
CA GLY A 301 -6.96 7.73 5.97
C GLY A 301 -6.76 9.23 6.14
N GLU A 302 -6.22 9.89 5.13
CA GLU A 302 -5.95 11.33 5.13
C GLU A 302 -7.23 12.17 4.93
N LYS A 303 -8.13 11.75 4.02
CA LYS A 303 -9.23 12.60 3.52
C LYS A 303 -10.61 12.28 4.09
N SER A 304 -10.83 11.07 4.64
CA SER A 304 -12.17 10.65 5.05
C SER A 304 -12.38 10.74 6.57
N ALA A 305 -12.86 11.89 7.01
CA ALA A 305 -13.27 12.08 8.42
C ALA A 305 -14.31 11.05 8.89
N PRO A 306 -15.37 10.70 8.09
CA PRO A 306 -16.35 9.71 8.51
C PRO A 306 -15.75 8.31 8.74
N ILE A 307 -14.79 7.88 7.93
CA ILE A 307 -14.14 6.58 8.09
C ILE A 307 -13.27 6.57 9.35
N ARG A 308 -12.47 7.62 9.61
CA ARG A 308 -11.68 7.72 10.84
C ARG A 308 -12.58 7.73 12.08
N GLU A 309 -13.68 8.48 12.06
CA GLU A 309 -14.65 8.52 13.16
C GLU A 309 -15.29 7.15 13.44
N LYS A 310 -15.71 6.46 12.37
CA LYS A 310 -16.32 5.13 12.47
C LYS A 310 -15.35 4.07 13.01
N ILE A 311 -14.05 4.16 12.68
CA ILE A 311 -13.00 3.31 13.21
C ILE A 311 -12.74 3.64 14.69
N CYS A 312 -12.49 4.92 15.02
CA CYS A 312 -12.15 5.34 16.38
C CYS A 312 -13.28 5.13 17.38
N SER A 313 -14.55 5.26 16.95
CA SER A 313 -15.71 4.98 17.82
C SER A 313 -15.71 3.56 18.40
N ARG A 314 -15.00 2.61 17.75
CA ARG A 314 -14.87 1.21 18.18
C ARG A 314 -13.56 0.90 18.91
N LEU A 315 -12.69 1.91 19.12
CA LEU A 315 -11.36 1.77 19.73
C LEU A 315 -11.24 2.42 21.11
N GLN A 316 -12.34 2.88 21.69
CA GLN A 316 -12.36 3.53 23.01
C GLN A 316 -11.79 2.63 24.13
N PHE A 317 -11.89 1.31 23.98
CA PHE A 317 -11.36 0.33 24.95
C PHE A 317 -9.82 0.34 25.07
N ILE A 318 -9.11 0.97 24.13
CA ILE A 318 -7.66 1.21 24.18
C ILE A 318 -7.30 2.66 24.45
N ASP A 319 -8.26 3.47 24.92
CA ASP A 319 -8.11 4.91 25.14
C ASP A 319 -7.71 5.73 23.88
N ALA A 320 -8.09 5.28 22.69
CA ALA A 320 -7.98 6.04 21.44
C ALA A 320 -9.27 6.84 21.22
N ILE A 321 -9.32 8.06 21.76
CA ILE A 321 -10.51 8.93 21.72
C ILE A 321 -10.27 10.04 20.72
N LEU A 322 -11.12 10.09 19.69
CA LEU A 322 -11.05 11.07 18.61
C LEU A 322 -11.68 12.40 19.03
N ASP A 323 -11.04 13.51 18.68
CA ASP A 323 -11.66 14.83 18.66
C ASP A 323 -12.47 14.95 17.37
N SER A 324 -13.81 14.89 17.48
CA SER A 324 -14.71 14.90 16.33
C SER A 324 -14.71 16.23 15.58
N GLU A 325 -14.42 17.36 16.23
CA GLU A 325 -14.31 18.67 15.58
C GLU A 325 -13.01 18.79 14.80
N ALA A 326 -11.87 18.53 15.43
CA ALA A 326 -10.57 18.51 14.78
C ALA A 326 -10.55 17.52 13.59
N ASN A 327 -11.19 16.35 13.75
CA ASN A 327 -11.30 15.36 12.68
C ASN A 327 -12.09 15.87 11.47
N ARG A 328 -13.19 16.59 11.67
CA ARG A 328 -14.05 17.11 10.59
C ARG A 328 -13.42 18.31 9.87
N GLU A 329 -12.73 19.16 10.61
CA GLU A 329 -12.08 20.35 10.07
C GLU A 329 -10.80 20.04 9.29
N LEU A 330 -10.22 18.84 9.52
CA LEU A 330 -9.01 18.42 8.84
C LEU A 330 -9.22 18.25 7.33
N SER A 331 -8.56 19.10 6.55
CA SER A 331 -8.60 19.09 5.09
C SER A 331 -7.18 19.11 4.52
N ASN A 332 -6.81 18.08 3.73
CA ASN A 332 -5.55 17.95 3.00
C ASN A 332 -4.31 18.35 3.82
N PRO A 333 -3.96 17.62 4.89
CA PRO A 333 -2.80 17.96 5.70
C PRO A 333 -1.51 17.90 4.88
N SER A 334 -0.60 18.87 5.09
CA SER A 334 0.74 18.87 4.51
C SER A 334 1.81 18.36 5.49
N GLU A 335 1.43 18.20 6.75
CA GLU A 335 2.28 17.74 7.87
C GLU A 335 1.43 16.89 8.84
N PRO A 336 2.05 16.19 9.79
CA PRO A 336 1.32 15.43 10.80
C PRO A 336 0.38 16.32 11.64
N ILE A 337 -0.90 15.95 11.72
CA ILE A 337 -1.91 16.66 12.50
C ILE A 337 -2.55 15.71 13.52
N PHE A 338 -2.47 16.07 14.79
CA PHE A 338 -3.13 15.35 15.88
C PHE A 338 -4.62 15.66 15.91
N ILE A 339 -5.43 14.62 16.08
CA ILE A 339 -6.90 14.68 16.11
C ILE A 339 -7.46 13.86 17.28
N ASP A 340 -6.68 13.69 18.35
CA ASP A 340 -7.15 13.04 19.58
C ASP A 340 -7.72 14.07 20.57
N ALA A 341 -8.71 13.64 21.35
CA ALA A 341 -9.33 14.44 22.40
C ALA A 341 -8.53 14.38 23.72
N ASP A 342 -7.22 14.71 23.67
CA ASP A 342 -6.27 14.58 24.76
C ASP A 342 -6.30 13.20 25.45
N SER A 343 -6.46 12.16 24.63
CA SER A 343 -6.50 10.78 25.07
C SER A 343 -5.09 10.21 25.33
N LYS A 344 -5.03 9.08 26.04
CA LYS A 344 -3.77 8.39 26.32
C LYS A 344 -3.09 7.94 25.03
N VAL A 345 -3.86 7.38 24.10
CA VAL A 345 -3.39 7.01 22.77
C VAL A 345 -3.53 8.22 21.85
N LYS A 346 -2.42 8.69 21.30
CA LYS A 346 -2.44 9.78 20.33
C LYS A 346 -2.99 9.31 19.00
N ILE A 347 -3.84 10.13 18.38
CA ILE A 347 -4.38 9.87 17.04
C ILE A 347 -3.87 10.96 16.11
N VAL A 348 -3.16 10.56 15.05
CA VAL A 348 -2.54 11.49 14.12
C VAL A 348 -2.84 11.12 12.68
N VAL A 349 -3.09 12.12 11.84
CA VAL A 349 -3.15 11.96 10.39
C VAL A 349 -1.82 12.43 9.80
N VAL A 350 -1.16 11.56 9.05
CA VAL A 350 0.15 11.83 8.46
C VAL A 350 0.03 11.69 6.94
N PRO A 351 0.25 12.77 6.18
CA PRO A 351 0.31 12.69 4.72
C PRO A 351 1.57 11.94 4.28
N THR A 352 1.44 11.08 3.28
CA THR A 352 2.56 10.33 2.74
C THR A 352 3.20 10.99 1.54
N ASN A 353 4.53 10.83 1.42
CA ASN A 353 5.29 11.23 0.23
C ASN A 353 6.17 10.05 -0.23
N GLU A 354 5.53 9.07 -0.87
CA GLU A 354 6.22 7.87 -1.39
C GLU A 354 7.33 8.23 -2.39
N ALA A 355 7.14 9.28 -3.20
CA ALA A 355 8.13 9.71 -4.17
C ALA A 355 9.44 10.17 -3.50
N LYS A 356 9.35 10.90 -2.38
CA LYS A 356 10.51 11.30 -1.60
C LYS A 356 11.24 10.09 -1.01
N GLU A 357 10.49 9.11 -0.49
CA GLU A 357 11.08 7.89 0.04
C GLU A 357 11.75 7.03 -1.06
N MET A 358 11.12 6.94 -2.23
CA MET A 358 11.74 6.31 -3.40
C MET A 358 13.05 6.99 -3.77
N GLN A 359 13.10 8.34 -3.76
CA GLN A 359 14.31 9.11 -4.04
C GLN A 359 15.41 8.80 -3.03
N THR A 360 15.09 8.80 -1.74
CA THR A 360 16.04 8.47 -0.67
C THR A 360 16.61 7.06 -0.86
N ALA A 361 15.74 6.07 -1.14
CA ALA A 361 16.14 4.69 -1.38
C ALA A 361 17.02 4.55 -2.64
N LEU A 362 16.68 5.27 -3.70
CA LEU A 362 17.48 5.27 -4.95
C LEU A 362 18.87 5.84 -4.73
N LEU A 363 18.99 6.97 -4.02
CA LEU A 363 20.28 7.58 -3.71
C LEU A 363 21.19 6.64 -2.89
N GLN A 364 20.61 5.90 -1.95
CA GLN A 364 21.33 4.90 -1.15
C GLN A 364 21.75 3.67 -1.96
N SER A 365 20.96 3.28 -2.95
CA SER A 365 21.19 2.08 -3.76
C SER A 365 22.15 2.32 -4.95
N ALA A 366 22.27 3.56 -5.39
CA ALA A 366 23.10 3.95 -6.54
C ALA A 366 24.54 4.36 -6.15
N LEU A 367 24.81 4.50 -4.86
CA LEU A 367 26.17 4.72 -4.29
C LEU A 367 26.86 3.39 -4.00
#